data_368f0d7f72fcb139aae55b35a01a71f9
#
_entry.id   368f0d7f72fcb139aae55b35a01a71f9
#
_cell.length_a   1.000
_cell.length_b   1.000
_cell.length_c   1.000
_cell.angle_alpha   90.00
_cell.angle_beta   90.00
_cell.angle_gamma   90.00
#
_symmetry.space_group_name_H-M   'P 1'
#
loop_
_entity.id
_entity.type
_entity.pdbx_description
1 polymer ?
#
loop_
_entity_poly.entity_id
_entity_poly.type
_entity_poly.pdbx_seq_one_letter_code
_entity_poly.pdbx_strand_id
1 'polypeptide(L)'
;MAISSTINKVSLNIADMDRHYYQTHELTVAQHPSETDFRFMMRIIAFIFNAEENLAFTKGLCVDDEPEIWRKSLSNEIELWIDFGQLDEKRIGKACGRANKVIVYTYNERKAKIWWEQQADKLQRYKNLKVYFIKAESVDQLISRNMSLQCNIQDGELYLSDNDNSFDITVQKFK
;
A
#
# COMPACT_ATOMS: atom_id res chain seq x y z
N MET A 1 -17.50 24.56 -5.38
CA MET A 1 -16.46 24.54 -4.33
C MET A 1 -15.53 23.37 -4.60
N ALA A 2 -14.24 23.60 -4.62
CA ALA A 2 -13.29 22.50 -4.68
C ALA A 2 -13.33 21.75 -3.33
N ILE A 3 -13.61 20.45 -3.37
CA ILE A 3 -13.56 19.60 -2.19
C ILE A 3 -12.07 19.34 -1.92
N SER A 4 -11.58 19.81 -0.78
CA SER A 4 -10.17 19.63 -0.40
C SER A 4 -9.93 18.25 0.20
N SER A 5 -8.74 17.71 -0.03
CA SER A 5 -8.30 16.49 0.63
C SER A 5 -8.24 16.66 2.15
N THR A 6 -8.58 15.61 2.88
CA THR A 6 -8.36 15.54 4.33
C THR A 6 -6.89 15.20 4.59
N ILE A 7 -6.26 15.95 5.48
CA ILE A 7 -4.87 15.69 5.90
C ILE A 7 -4.88 14.92 7.20
N ASN A 8 -4.27 13.74 7.19
CA ASN A 8 -4.13 12.86 8.34
C ASN A 8 -2.66 12.78 8.76
N LYS A 9 -2.40 12.93 10.05
CA LYS A 9 -1.11 12.65 10.66
C LYS A 9 -1.10 11.21 11.16
N VAL A 10 -0.08 10.47 10.78
CA VAL A 10 0.02 9.04 11.05
C VAL A 10 1.38 8.74 11.65
N SER A 11 1.40 8.35 12.91
CA SER A 11 2.58 7.81 13.58
C SER A 11 2.53 6.29 13.53
N LEU A 12 3.52 5.67 12.89
CA LEU A 12 3.64 4.22 12.76
C LEU A 12 4.85 3.74 13.54
N ASN A 13 4.63 3.05 14.64
CA ASN A 13 5.69 2.36 15.36
C ASN A 13 5.81 0.93 14.82
N ILE A 14 6.79 0.72 13.93
CA ILE A 14 6.94 -0.53 13.18
C ILE A 14 8.00 -1.41 13.83
N ALA A 15 7.61 -2.64 14.15
CA ALA A 15 8.49 -3.73 14.53
C ALA A 15 8.25 -4.89 13.55
N ASP A 16 9.08 -4.94 12.49
CA ASP A 16 9.05 -6.00 11.49
C ASP A 16 10.14 -7.03 11.80
N MET A 17 9.74 -8.12 12.43
CA MET A 17 10.66 -9.18 12.83
C MET A 17 11.15 -10.00 11.65
N ASP A 18 10.38 -10.07 10.56
CA ASP A 18 10.76 -10.83 9.37
C ASP A 18 11.90 -10.18 8.59
N ARG A 19 11.91 -8.82 8.57
CA ARG A 19 12.95 -8.03 7.89
C ARG A 19 13.99 -7.43 8.84
N HIS A 20 13.84 -7.64 10.15
CA HIS A 20 14.65 -6.98 11.20
C HIS A 20 14.63 -5.45 11.09
N TYR A 21 13.46 -4.89 10.85
CA TYR A 21 13.24 -3.46 10.68
C TYR A 21 12.42 -2.89 11.85
N TYR A 22 13.00 -1.96 12.59
CA TYR A 22 12.42 -1.37 13.80
C TYR A 22 12.56 0.14 13.76
N GLN A 23 11.48 0.82 13.35
CA GLN A 23 11.48 2.29 13.26
C GLN A 23 10.10 2.88 13.48
N THR A 24 10.07 4.13 13.94
CA THR A 24 8.86 4.96 13.96
C THR A 24 8.87 5.90 12.76
N HIS A 25 7.77 5.93 12.03
CA HIS A 25 7.54 6.86 10.92
C HIS A 25 6.47 7.87 11.29
N GLU A 26 6.80 9.15 11.19
CA GLU A 26 5.86 10.24 11.32
C GLU A 26 5.46 10.72 9.92
N LEU A 27 4.22 10.45 9.52
CA LEU A 27 3.73 10.67 8.18
C LEU A 27 2.62 11.72 8.16
N THR A 28 2.56 12.49 7.08
CA THR A 28 1.42 13.34 6.76
C THR A 28 0.84 12.85 5.45
N VAL A 29 -0.36 12.29 5.49
CA VAL A 29 -0.98 11.60 4.35
C VAL A 29 -2.30 12.25 3.98
N ALA A 30 -2.41 12.67 2.72
CA ALA A 30 -3.65 13.20 2.18
C ALA A 30 -4.61 12.07 1.79
N GLN A 31 -5.87 12.20 2.20
CA GLN A 31 -6.98 11.37 1.76
C GLN A 31 -7.84 12.16 0.79
N HIS A 32 -7.99 11.66 -0.43
CA HIS A 32 -8.85 12.29 -1.43
C HIS A 32 -10.33 12.20 -1.00
N PRO A 33 -11.17 13.22 -1.28
CA PRO A 33 -12.59 13.18 -0.90
C PRO A 33 -13.38 11.99 -1.43
N SER A 34 -12.97 11.42 -2.56
CA SER A 34 -13.57 10.21 -3.15
C SER A 34 -12.96 8.90 -2.65
N GLU A 35 -11.92 8.95 -1.84
CA GLU A 35 -11.27 7.77 -1.28
C GLU A 35 -12.01 7.29 -0.03
N THR A 36 -12.41 6.02 0.00
CA THR A 36 -13.00 5.42 1.20
C THR A 36 -11.97 5.29 2.32
N ASP A 37 -12.43 5.33 3.56
CA ASP A 37 -11.57 5.12 4.73
C ASP A 37 -10.86 3.77 4.68
N PHE A 38 -11.56 2.73 4.23
CA PHE A 38 -10.97 1.41 4.05
C PHE A 38 -9.80 1.43 3.05
N ARG A 39 -9.97 2.08 1.90
CA ARG A 39 -8.90 2.20 0.89
C ARG A 39 -7.71 3.00 1.42
N PHE A 40 -7.97 4.07 2.14
CA PHE A 40 -6.91 4.84 2.81
C PHE A 40 -6.09 3.96 3.75
N MET A 41 -6.75 3.13 4.57
CA MET A 41 -6.06 2.19 5.46
C MET A 41 -5.27 1.13 4.68
N MET A 42 -5.74 0.68 3.52
CA MET A 42 -4.95 -0.22 2.65
C MET A 42 -3.63 0.41 2.22
N ARG A 43 -3.61 1.72 1.92
CA ARG A 43 -2.36 2.44 1.60
C ARG A 43 -1.40 2.48 2.80
N ILE A 44 -1.93 2.74 4.00
CA ILE A 44 -1.14 2.71 5.23
C ILE A 44 -0.57 1.31 5.49
N ILE A 45 -1.38 0.27 5.35
CA ILE A 45 -0.95 -1.13 5.52
C ILE A 45 0.14 -1.51 4.52
N ALA A 46 0.00 -1.14 3.26
CA ALA A 46 1.03 -1.39 2.26
C ALA A 46 2.33 -0.63 2.55
N PHE A 47 2.24 0.60 3.06
CA PHE A 47 3.41 1.32 3.55
C PHE A 47 4.12 0.54 4.66
N ILE A 48 3.38 0.03 5.64
CA ILE A 48 3.94 -0.72 6.77
C ILE A 48 4.71 -1.97 6.27
N PHE A 49 4.12 -2.75 5.37
CA PHE A 49 4.77 -3.95 4.82
C PHE A 49 6.03 -3.66 4.00
N ASN A 50 6.19 -2.44 3.50
CA ASN A 50 7.32 -2.02 2.67
C ASN A 50 8.16 -0.91 3.30
N ALA A 51 7.93 -0.60 4.57
CA ALA A 51 8.56 0.53 5.24
C ALA A 51 10.08 0.46 5.15
N GLU A 52 10.65 1.52 4.65
CA GLU A 52 12.09 1.78 4.54
C GLU A 52 12.34 3.28 4.57
N GLU A 53 13.56 3.66 4.80
CA GLU A 53 14.03 5.04 4.57
C GLU A 53 13.75 5.42 3.10
N ASN A 54 13.28 6.60 2.84
CA ASN A 54 12.92 7.13 1.51
C ASN A 54 11.67 6.51 0.84
N LEU A 55 10.92 5.61 1.51
CA LEU A 55 9.60 5.26 1.04
C LEU A 55 8.64 6.41 1.29
N ALA A 56 7.91 6.85 0.27
CA ALA A 56 7.05 8.02 0.35
C ALA A 56 5.73 7.83 -0.38
N PHE A 57 4.66 8.42 0.17
CA PHE A 57 3.43 8.62 -0.56
C PHE A 57 3.61 9.70 -1.63
N THR A 58 2.91 9.54 -2.75
CA THR A 58 2.84 10.53 -3.82
C THR A 58 1.61 11.42 -3.65
N LYS A 59 1.26 12.17 -4.68
CA LYS A 59 0.06 13.02 -4.71
C LYS A 59 -1.26 12.23 -4.76
N GLY A 60 -1.20 10.90 -5.01
CA GLY A 60 -2.34 10.00 -4.95
C GLY A 60 -3.17 9.93 -6.22
N LEU A 61 -4.47 9.66 -6.07
CA LEU A 61 -5.45 9.21 -7.07
C LEU A 61 -5.55 9.97 -8.41
N CYS A 62 -4.94 11.13 -8.55
CA CYS A 62 -5.18 12.00 -9.71
C CYS A 62 -3.99 12.13 -10.67
N VAL A 63 -2.94 11.32 -10.51
CA VAL A 63 -1.73 11.42 -11.34
C VAL A 63 -1.45 10.09 -12.04
N ASP A 64 -1.75 10.02 -13.33
CA ASP A 64 -1.57 8.78 -14.13
C ASP A 64 -0.09 8.34 -14.27
N ASP A 65 0.84 9.23 -14.04
CA ASP A 65 2.27 9.00 -14.22
C ASP A 65 3.04 8.67 -12.94
N GLU A 66 2.35 8.64 -11.80
CA GLU A 66 2.93 8.31 -10.50
C GLU A 66 2.17 7.15 -9.84
N PRO A 67 2.87 6.30 -9.05
CA PRO A 67 2.20 5.34 -8.17
C PRO A 67 1.57 6.04 -6.98
N GLU A 68 0.96 5.30 -6.09
CA GLU A 68 0.52 5.85 -4.81
C GLU A 68 1.62 5.90 -3.76
N ILE A 69 2.55 4.95 -3.83
CA ILE A 69 3.74 4.91 -2.98
C ILE A 69 4.94 4.56 -3.85
N TRP A 70 6.05 5.22 -3.63
CA TRP A 70 7.31 4.86 -4.28
C TRP A 70 8.53 5.01 -3.37
N ARG A 71 9.61 4.38 -3.79
CA ARG A 71 10.96 4.66 -3.32
C ARG A 71 11.84 4.99 -4.50
N LYS A 72 12.58 6.09 -4.37
CA LYS A 72 13.55 6.52 -5.37
C LYS A 72 14.96 6.47 -4.80
N SER A 73 15.91 6.16 -5.66
CA SER A 73 17.34 6.28 -5.35
C SER A 73 17.78 7.75 -5.29
N LEU A 74 18.99 7.99 -4.84
CA LEU A 74 19.62 9.32 -4.86
C LEU A 74 19.80 9.88 -6.29
N SER A 75 19.89 8.99 -7.30
CA SER A 75 19.92 9.35 -8.71
C SER A 75 18.52 9.52 -9.33
N ASN A 76 17.47 9.51 -8.50
CA ASN A 76 16.07 9.65 -8.91
C ASN A 76 15.51 8.49 -9.74
N GLU A 77 16.15 7.32 -9.72
CA GLU A 77 15.60 6.09 -10.29
C GLU A 77 14.50 5.53 -9.40
N ILE A 78 13.42 5.04 -10.00
CA ILE A 78 12.30 4.43 -9.26
C ILE A 78 12.67 3.00 -8.91
N GLU A 79 13.07 2.77 -7.67
CA GLU A 79 13.43 1.44 -7.16
C GLU A 79 12.21 0.58 -6.83
N LEU A 80 11.16 1.21 -6.31
CA LEU A 80 9.91 0.55 -5.93
C LEU A 80 8.72 1.42 -6.33
N TRP A 81 7.74 0.79 -6.96
CA TRP A 81 6.45 1.36 -7.38
C TRP A 81 5.32 0.52 -6.78
N ILE A 82 4.44 1.14 -5.99
CA ILE A 82 3.31 0.46 -5.37
C ILE A 82 2.01 1.12 -5.78
N ASP A 83 1.12 0.34 -6.35
CA ASP A 83 -0.24 0.72 -6.75
C ASP A 83 -1.30 -0.23 -6.14
N PHE A 84 -2.55 0.18 -6.21
CA PHE A 84 -3.68 -0.51 -5.57
C PHE A 84 -4.84 -0.75 -6.52
N GLY A 85 -5.56 -1.85 -6.27
CA GLY A 85 -6.83 -2.16 -6.91
C GLY A 85 -6.69 -3.05 -8.14
N GLN A 86 -7.74 -3.07 -8.95
CA GLN A 86 -7.82 -3.88 -10.17
C GLN A 86 -7.35 -3.05 -11.37
N LEU A 87 -6.04 -2.98 -11.54
CA LEU A 87 -5.41 -2.18 -12.58
C LEU A 87 -5.47 -2.90 -13.93
N ASP A 88 -5.54 -2.13 -15.01
CA ASP A 88 -5.38 -2.68 -16.35
C ASP A 88 -3.92 -3.02 -16.67
N GLU A 89 -3.73 -3.92 -17.64
CA GLU A 89 -2.39 -4.36 -18.06
C GLU A 89 -1.52 -3.21 -18.55
N LYS A 90 -2.11 -2.23 -19.24
CA LYS A 90 -1.38 -1.08 -19.79
C LYS A 90 -0.71 -0.24 -18.69
N ARG A 91 -1.46 0.03 -17.59
CA ARG A 91 -0.90 0.74 -16.43
C ARG A 91 0.21 -0.06 -15.75
N ILE A 92 -0.01 -1.35 -15.54
CA ILE A 92 0.98 -2.26 -14.94
C ILE A 92 2.23 -2.35 -15.81
N GLY A 93 2.07 -2.51 -17.12
CA GLY A 93 3.18 -2.56 -18.07
C GLY A 93 4.01 -1.29 -18.08
N LYS A 94 3.35 -0.12 -18.02
CA LYS A 94 4.01 1.19 -17.90
C LYS A 94 4.83 1.29 -16.61
N ALA A 95 4.26 0.87 -15.49
CA ALA A 95 4.95 0.84 -14.19
C ALA A 95 6.17 -0.09 -14.24
N CYS A 96 6.02 -1.29 -14.78
CA CYS A 96 7.11 -2.28 -14.91
C CYS A 96 8.26 -1.81 -15.82
N GLY A 97 7.96 -0.97 -16.80
CA GLY A 97 8.98 -0.35 -17.64
C GLY A 97 9.72 0.84 -17.01
N ARG A 98 9.20 1.38 -15.90
CA ARG A 98 9.75 2.58 -15.24
C ARG A 98 10.42 2.31 -13.90
N ALA A 99 10.09 1.21 -13.25
CA ALA A 99 10.57 0.90 -11.92
C ALA A 99 11.33 -0.43 -11.89
N ASN A 100 12.29 -0.55 -10.98
CA ASN A 100 13.03 -1.79 -10.77
C ASN A 100 12.13 -2.91 -10.22
N LYS A 101 11.20 -2.54 -9.35
CA LYS A 101 10.21 -3.45 -8.75
C LYS A 101 8.84 -2.78 -8.69
N VAL A 102 7.81 -3.53 -9.07
CA VAL A 102 6.42 -3.09 -8.99
C VAL A 102 5.63 -4.04 -8.09
N ILE A 103 4.84 -3.48 -7.21
CA ILE A 103 3.90 -4.20 -6.37
C ILE A 103 2.49 -3.66 -6.60
N VAL A 104 1.55 -4.55 -6.86
CA VAL A 104 0.12 -4.23 -6.90
C VAL A 104 -0.56 -4.93 -5.74
N TYR A 105 -1.24 -4.15 -4.89
CA TYR A 105 -2.07 -4.66 -3.82
C TYR A 105 -3.55 -4.61 -4.19
N THR A 106 -4.23 -5.73 -4.02
CA THR A 106 -5.68 -5.84 -4.12
C THR A 106 -6.28 -6.09 -2.73
N TYR A 107 -7.52 -5.73 -2.50
CA TYR A 107 -8.11 -5.79 -1.15
C TYR A 107 -9.59 -6.13 -1.08
N ASN A 108 -10.28 -6.28 -2.19
CA ASN A 108 -11.64 -6.80 -2.23
C ASN A 108 -11.59 -8.23 -2.76
N GLU A 109 -11.84 -9.22 -1.92
CA GLU A 109 -11.59 -10.63 -2.24
C GLU A 109 -12.27 -11.09 -3.53
N ARG A 110 -13.57 -10.81 -3.67
CA ARG A 110 -14.33 -11.22 -4.86
C ARG A 110 -13.81 -10.54 -6.13
N LYS A 111 -13.63 -9.21 -6.06
CA LYS A 111 -13.13 -8.44 -7.21
C LYS A 111 -11.69 -8.80 -7.55
N ALA A 112 -10.85 -9.01 -6.54
CA ALA A 112 -9.45 -9.37 -6.71
C ALA A 112 -9.29 -10.74 -7.38
N LYS A 113 -10.07 -11.74 -6.98
CA LYS A 113 -10.04 -13.08 -7.60
C LYS A 113 -10.45 -13.03 -9.06
N ILE A 114 -11.58 -12.38 -9.37
CA ILE A 114 -12.09 -12.25 -10.76
C ILE A 114 -11.06 -11.52 -11.64
N TRP A 115 -10.54 -10.40 -11.15
CA TRP A 115 -9.52 -9.62 -11.85
C TRP A 115 -8.26 -10.44 -12.09
N TRP A 116 -7.78 -11.18 -11.07
CA TRP A 116 -6.58 -11.99 -11.21
C TRP A 116 -6.75 -13.13 -12.22
N GLU A 117 -7.88 -13.83 -12.20
CA GLU A 117 -8.20 -14.87 -13.18
C GLU A 117 -8.17 -14.34 -14.63
N GLN A 118 -8.59 -13.09 -14.83
CA GLN A 118 -8.58 -12.46 -16.17
C GLN A 118 -7.21 -11.94 -16.60
N GLN A 119 -6.35 -11.57 -15.65
CA GLN A 119 -5.08 -10.88 -15.91
C GLN A 119 -3.84 -11.78 -15.75
N ALA A 120 -3.93 -12.88 -15.02
CA ALA A 120 -2.79 -13.68 -14.61
C ALA A 120 -1.87 -14.04 -15.80
N ASP A 121 -2.43 -14.57 -16.88
CA ASP A 121 -1.64 -14.99 -18.06
C ASP A 121 -0.91 -13.82 -18.71
N LYS A 122 -1.57 -12.67 -18.84
CA LYS A 122 -0.98 -11.46 -19.45
C LYS A 122 0.13 -10.89 -18.60
N LEU A 123 -0.01 -10.97 -17.27
CA LEU A 123 0.91 -10.40 -16.32
C LEU A 123 2.13 -11.27 -16.02
N GLN A 124 2.13 -12.54 -16.43
CA GLN A 124 3.28 -13.46 -16.24
C GLN A 124 4.57 -12.97 -16.90
N ARG A 125 4.47 -12.23 -17.99
CA ARG A 125 5.64 -11.69 -18.71
C ARG A 125 6.44 -10.66 -17.93
N TYR A 126 5.82 -9.98 -16.94
CA TYR A 126 6.49 -8.96 -16.14
C TYR A 126 7.24 -9.59 -14.96
N LYS A 127 8.56 -9.76 -15.10
CA LYS A 127 9.39 -10.43 -14.10
C LYS A 127 9.61 -9.62 -12.82
N ASN A 128 9.51 -8.29 -12.92
CA ASN A 128 9.67 -7.36 -11.80
C ASN A 128 8.35 -7.00 -11.10
N LEU A 129 7.24 -7.64 -11.48
CA LEU A 129 5.92 -7.47 -10.88
C LEU A 129 5.65 -8.49 -9.79
N LYS A 130 5.12 -8.02 -8.67
CA LYS A 130 4.47 -8.83 -7.64
C LYS A 130 3.05 -8.36 -7.43
N VAL A 131 2.15 -9.29 -7.20
CA VAL A 131 0.72 -9.03 -6.95
C VAL A 131 0.32 -9.70 -5.65
N TYR A 132 -0.25 -8.93 -4.75
CA TYR A 132 -0.71 -9.40 -3.46
C TYR A 132 -2.18 -9.04 -3.22
N PHE A 133 -2.84 -9.88 -2.45
CA PHE A 133 -4.15 -9.61 -1.88
C PHE A 133 -4.00 -9.35 -0.37
N ILE A 134 -4.47 -8.19 0.10
CA ILE A 134 -4.51 -7.85 1.53
C ILE A 134 -5.86 -8.31 2.09
N LYS A 135 -5.83 -9.21 3.04
CA LYS A 135 -7.00 -9.62 3.80
C LYS A 135 -7.02 -8.84 5.11
N ALA A 136 -7.94 -7.89 5.19
CA ALA A 136 -8.18 -7.07 6.37
C ALA A 136 -9.66 -6.76 6.48
N GLU A 137 -10.18 -6.74 7.70
CA GLU A 137 -11.58 -6.42 7.99
C GLU A 137 -11.65 -5.30 9.01
N SER A 138 -12.58 -4.37 8.82
CA SER A 138 -12.92 -3.31 9.77
C SER A 138 -11.77 -2.39 10.19
N VAL A 139 -10.66 -2.37 9.45
CA VAL A 139 -9.48 -1.53 9.76
C VAL A 139 -9.75 -0.04 9.60
N ASP A 140 -10.82 0.33 8.89
CA ASP A 140 -11.34 1.69 8.79
C ASP A 140 -11.73 2.29 10.15
N GLN A 141 -11.98 1.45 11.17
CA GLN A 141 -12.19 1.89 12.56
C GLN A 141 -10.97 2.58 13.18
N LEU A 142 -9.78 2.37 12.65
CA LEU A 142 -8.55 3.00 13.12
C LEU A 142 -8.37 4.44 12.62
N ILE A 143 -9.17 4.86 11.63
CA ILE A 143 -8.94 6.13 10.96
C ILE A 143 -9.29 7.31 11.87
N SER A 144 -8.37 8.25 11.95
CA SER A 144 -8.57 9.54 12.60
C SER A 144 -7.57 10.54 12.03
N ARG A 145 -7.75 11.82 12.34
CA ARG A 145 -6.83 12.86 11.86
C ARG A 145 -5.43 12.78 12.47
N ASN A 146 -5.32 12.15 13.64
CA ASN A 146 -4.05 11.91 14.32
C ASN A 146 -4.03 10.45 14.75
N MET A 147 -3.51 9.58 13.91
CA MET A 147 -3.37 8.16 14.20
C MET A 147 -2.02 7.86 14.84
N SER A 148 -2.03 7.01 15.87
CA SER A 148 -0.82 6.45 16.47
C SER A 148 -0.98 4.92 16.50
N LEU A 149 -0.26 4.23 15.65
CA LEU A 149 -0.45 2.81 15.40
C LEU A 149 0.79 1.99 15.78
N GLN A 150 0.57 0.89 16.49
CA GLN A 150 1.56 -0.16 16.72
C GLN A 150 1.45 -1.17 15.58
N CYS A 151 2.57 -1.46 14.93
CA CYS A 151 2.64 -2.28 13.74
C CYS A 151 3.67 -3.39 13.95
N ASN A 152 3.23 -4.58 14.29
CA ASN A 152 4.10 -5.72 14.51
C ASN A 152 3.94 -6.72 13.36
N ILE A 153 5.02 -7.02 12.65
CA ILE A 153 5.04 -8.02 11.59
C ILE A 153 5.85 -9.22 12.06
N GLN A 154 5.24 -10.39 11.97
CA GLN A 154 5.85 -11.66 12.26
C GLN A 154 5.22 -12.77 11.41
N ASP A 155 6.04 -13.62 10.81
CA ASP A 155 5.61 -14.74 9.96
C ASP A 155 4.69 -14.32 8.80
N GLY A 156 4.93 -13.13 8.24
CA GLY A 156 4.15 -12.54 7.15
C GLY A 156 2.81 -11.92 7.56
N GLU A 157 2.47 -11.91 8.84
CA GLU A 157 1.25 -11.32 9.37
C GLU A 157 1.53 -9.97 10.05
N LEU A 158 0.63 -9.01 9.86
CA LEU A 158 0.67 -7.71 10.51
C LEU A 158 -0.38 -7.65 11.62
N TYR A 159 0.08 -7.39 12.84
CA TYR A 159 -0.76 -7.06 14.00
C TYR A 159 -0.78 -5.54 14.14
N LEU A 160 -1.91 -4.93 13.79
CA LEU A 160 -2.09 -3.49 13.74
C LEU A 160 -3.03 -3.04 14.85
N SER A 161 -2.61 -2.11 15.68
CA SER A 161 -3.42 -1.66 16.81
C SER A 161 -3.25 -0.17 17.12
N ASP A 162 -4.29 0.39 17.70
CA ASP A 162 -4.26 1.64 18.49
C ASP A 162 -4.54 1.33 19.96
N ASN A 163 -4.93 2.34 20.73
CA ASN A 163 -5.23 2.14 22.17
C ASN A 163 -6.51 1.33 22.41
N ASP A 164 -7.44 1.31 21.45
CA ASP A 164 -8.79 0.79 21.63
C ASP A 164 -9.09 -0.45 20.76
N ASN A 165 -8.39 -0.58 19.63
CA ASN A 165 -8.68 -1.59 18.61
C ASN A 165 -7.42 -2.32 18.19
N SER A 166 -7.58 -3.60 17.83
CA SER A 166 -6.51 -4.46 17.30
C SER A 166 -7.03 -5.31 16.14
N PHE A 167 -6.22 -5.43 15.08
CA PHE A 167 -6.56 -6.16 13.86
C PHE A 167 -5.40 -7.04 13.39
N ASP A 168 -5.74 -8.24 12.95
CA ASP A 168 -4.82 -9.17 12.31
C ASP A 168 -4.98 -9.05 10.78
N ILE A 169 -3.89 -8.79 10.09
CA ILE A 169 -3.88 -8.56 8.66
C ILE A 169 -2.94 -9.54 7.99
N THR A 170 -3.43 -10.26 7.00
CA THR A 170 -2.66 -11.22 6.22
C THR A 170 -2.54 -10.77 4.77
N VAL A 171 -1.48 -11.23 4.11
CA VAL A 171 -1.21 -10.95 2.71
C VAL A 171 -1.06 -12.26 1.95
N GLN A 172 -1.88 -12.44 0.92
CA GLN A 172 -1.80 -13.59 0.02
C GLN A 172 -1.08 -13.18 -1.26
N LYS A 173 -0.07 -13.94 -1.66
CA LYS A 173 0.64 -13.72 -2.91
C LYS A 173 -0.14 -14.33 -4.08
N PHE A 174 -0.43 -13.52 -5.11
CA PHE A 174 -0.98 -13.96 -6.39
C PHE A 174 0.14 -14.18 -7.42
N LYS A 175 1.16 -13.32 -7.40
CA LYS A 175 2.33 -13.41 -8.28
C LYS A 175 3.63 -13.08 -7.57
#